data_0dfe58563da0366ba4ac9824b9342a47
#
_entry.id   0dfe58563da0366ba4ac9824b9342a47
#
_cell.length_a   1.000
_cell.length_b   1.000
_cell.length_c   1.000
_cell.angle_alpha   90.00
_cell.angle_beta   90.00
_cell.angle_gamma   90.00
#
_symmetry.space_group_name_H-M   'P 1'
#
loop_
_entity.id
_entity.type
_entity.pdbx_description
1 polymer ?
#
loop_
_entity_poly.entity_id
_entity_poly.type
_entity_poly.pdbx_seq_one_letter_code
_entity_poly.pdbx_strand_id
1 'polypeptide(L)'
;MATYEYRSWETINLPAVSNDTYYKILDHSSNTPGSDTQGVIYEGVVLKNYSIEALDEVLSQYVSPVDIKFVTGVTEDNQSHATFYIYYTTDDWATFTYDIIIITYDWSYRSVARSVLSQPITNILSPNQYFVHTVTPATPDVVTNVTLTIDGEQILTKQISGYTRYTFEVYLPDAIRNLPSRSGDHVLIVGSSRFIIPSDDCGASYILYYLNELGGWDFLPLRGSSLRSADISRLQYEKRTVSRGSNFTNVDYLTTISDRWSLNTSYLDDSGAQKMINLLASNRVYLQDLSNSTIIPVNVTNQSCDYKTYANQGRNFAAYTIEVTASSKKYRV
;
A
#
# COMPACT_ATOMS: atom_id res chain seq x y z
N MET A 1 17.92 -17.64 22.74
CA MET A 1 17.45 -17.06 21.47
C MET A 1 15.94 -16.87 21.58
N ALA A 2 15.47 -15.65 21.57
CA ALA A 2 14.05 -15.32 21.48
C ALA A 2 13.75 -14.74 20.09
N THR A 3 12.48 -14.75 19.68
CA THR A 3 12.02 -14.10 18.46
C THR A 3 10.98 -13.07 18.87
N TYR A 4 11.20 -11.83 18.47
CA TYR A 4 10.31 -10.70 18.71
C TYR A 4 9.71 -10.25 17.39
N GLU A 5 8.40 -10.15 17.33
CA GLU A 5 7.67 -9.69 16.16
C GLU A 5 7.06 -8.33 16.43
N TYR A 6 7.39 -7.36 15.58
CA TYR A 6 6.92 -5.99 15.69
C TYR A 6 6.32 -5.51 14.35
N ARG A 7 5.49 -4.50 14.43
CA ARG A 7 4.99 -3.74 13.30
C ARG A 7 5.85 -2.50 13.09
N SER A 8 5.88 -1.99 11.88
CA SER A 8 6.75 -0.85 11.53
C SER A 8 6.47 0.44 12.30
N TRP A 9 5.31 0.54 12.97
CA TRP A 9 4.94 1.69 13.80
C TRP A 9 5.05 1.43 15.31
N GLU A 10 5.27 0.20 15.73
CA GLU A 10 5.39 -0.15 17.15
C GLU A 10 6.75 0.26 17.68
N THR A 11 6.78 0.88 18.85
CA THR A 11 8.02 1.15 19.54
C THR A 11 8.69 -0.16 19.95
N ILE A 12 9.89 -0.38 19.46
CA ILE A 12 10.63 -1.62 19.71
C ILE A 12 11.42 -1.45 20.99
N ASN A 13 10.93 -2.06 22.06
CA ASN A 13 11.57 -2.08 23.36
C ASN A 13 11.99 -3.50 23.70
N LEU A 14 13.27 -3.74 23.83
CA LEU A 14 13.80 -5.03 24.27
C LEU A 14 13.86 -5.07 25.80
N PRO A 15 13.81 -6.26 26.42
CA PRO A 15 13.84 -6.40 27.87
C PRO A 15 15.05 -5.72 28.51
N ALA A 16 14.86 -5.18 29.72
CA ALA A 16 15.94 -4.57 30.48
C ALA A 16 17.06 -5.58 30.75
N VAL A 17 18.30 -5.13 30.58
CA VAL A 17 19.49 -5.95 30.77
C VAL A 17 19.93 -5.96 32.25
N SER A 18 20.48 -7.09 32.71
CA SER A 18 20.95 -7.23 34.11
C SER A 18 22.35 -6.68 34.34
N ASN A 19 23.14 -6.46 33.32
CA ASN A 19 24.48 -5.89 33.32
C ASN A 19 24.62 -4.89 32.18
N ASP A 20 25.67 -4.06 32.23
CA ASP A 20 26.03 -3.23 31.07
C ASP A 20 26.31 -4.15 29.87
N THR A 21 25.60 -3.89 28.76
CA THR A 21 25.57 -4.80 27.64
C THR A 21 25.83 -4.04 26.32
N TYR A 22 26.81 -4.51 25.57
CA TYR A 22 27.03 -4.06 24.21
C TYR A 22 26.07 -4.81 23.28
N TYR A 23 25.53 -4.12 22.28
CA TYR A 23 24.67 -4.76 21.30
C TYR A 23 24.99 -4.31 19.87
N LYS A 24 24.73 -5.20 18.92
CA LYS A 24 24.78 -4.93 17.46
C LYS A 24 23.54 -5.49 16.80
N ILE A 25 22.99 -4.73 15.89
CA ILE A 25 21.86 -5.15 15.04
C ILE A 25 22.39 -5.36 13.64
N LEU A 26 22.15 -6.54 13.09
CA LEU A 26 22.59 -6.96 11.77
C LEU A 26 21.42 -7.35 10.89
N ASP A 27 21.51 -7.02 9.60
CA ASP A 27 20.54 -7.48 8.61
C ASP A 27 20.69 -9.00 8.40
N HIS A 28 19.59 -9.71 8.53
CA HIS A 28 19.54 -11.17 8.33
C HIS A 28 19.87 -11.58 6.90
N SER A 29 19.57 -10.74 5.90
CA SER A 29 19.77 -11.09 4.49
C SER A 29 21.23 -11.32 4.12
N SER A 30 22.15 -10.72 4.85
CA SER A 30 23.60 -10.76 4.61
C SER A 30 24.39 -11.63 5.60
N ASN A 31 23.74 -12.17 6.65
CA ASN A 31 24.42 -12.84 7.76
C ASN A 31 23.92 -14.25 8.04
N THR A 32 24.85 -15.15 8.28
CA THR A 32 24.58 -16.44 8.90
C THR A 32 24.64 -16.28 10.42
N PRO A 33 23.75 -16.92 11.22
CA PRO A 33 23.84 -16.87 12.67
C PRO A 33 25.25 -17.24 13.16
N GLY A 34 25.86 -16.35 13.94
CA GLY A 34 27.23 -16.55 14.45
C GLY A 34 28.33 -15.82 13.68
N SER A 35 28.02 -15.10 12.62
CA SER A 35 28.95 -14.24 11.88
C SER A 35 28.68 -12.78 12.25
N ASP A 36 29.54 -12.16 13.03
CA ASP A 36 29.37 -10.81 13.60
C ASP A 36 29.97 -9.67 12.78
N THR A 37 30.45 -9.96 11.56
CA THR A 37 31.41 -9.09 10.88
C THR A 37 30.86 -8.31 9.67
N GLN A 38 29.66 -8.61 9.18
CA GLN A 38 29.12 -7.93 7.98
C GLN A 38 27.67 -7.45 8.21
N GLY A 39 27.41 -6.22 7.77
CA GLY A 39 26.05 -5.69 7.74
C GLY A 39 25.54 -5.14 9.06
N VAL A 40 26.41 -4.59 9.93
CA VAL A 40 25.98 -3.88 11.14
C VAL A 40 25.16 -2.67 10.73
N ILE A 41 23.90 -2.64 11.13
CA ILE A 41 22.96 -1.55 10.89
C ILE A 41 23.04 -0.54 12.02
N TYR A 42 23.14 -1.03 13.25
CA TYR A 42 23.16 -0.21 14.45
C TYR A 42 23.95 -0.91 15.56
N GLU A 43 24.66 -0.12 16.35
CA GLU A 43 25.38 -0.63 17.52
C GLU A 43 25.31 0.36 18.68
N GLY A 44 25.40 -0.14 19.91
CA GLY A 44 25.34 0.70 21.09
C GLY A 44 25.66 -0.04 22.38
N VAL A 45 25.51 0.66 23.47
CA VAL A 45 25.67 0.14 24.84
C VAL A 45 24.40 0.43 25.61
N VAL A 46 23.86 -0.58 26.24
CA VAL A 46 22.75 -0.46 27.18
C VAL A 46 23.28 -0.62 28.60
N LEU A 47 22.99 0.34 29.47
CA LEU A 47 23.37 0.29 30.88
C LEU A 47 22.47 -0.68 31.66
N LYS A 48 22.99 -1.21 32.74
CA LYS A 48 22.26 -2.09 33.65
C LYS A 48 20.90 -1.51 34.05
N ASN A 49 19.86 -2.32 33.99
CA ASN A 49 18.46 -1.99 34.29
C ASN A 49 17.78 -1.06 33.29
N TYR A 50 18.40 -0.80 32.12
CA TYR A 50 17.78 -0.10 31.01
C TYR A 50 17.44 -1.08 29.90
N SER A 51 16.47 -0.71 29.06
CA SER A 51 16.10 -1.41 27.84
C SER A 51 16.66 -0.69 26.61
N ILE A 52 16.76 -1.39 25.49
CA ILE A 52 17.00 -0.76 24.18
C ILE A 52 15.66 -0.26 23.69
N GLU A 53 15.56 1.03 23.45
CA GLU A 53 14.31 1.71 23.07
C GLU A 53 14.43 2.39 21.70
N ALA A 54 13.29 2.70 21.08
CA ALA A 54 13.19 3.47 19.84
C ALA A 54 13.96 2.89 18.65
N LEU A 55 14.03 1.56 18.52
CA LEU A 55 14.64 0.91 17.35
C LEU A 55 13.75 1.00 16.10
N ASP A 56 12.47 1.33 16.24
CA ASP A 56 11.51 1.48 15.17
C ASP A 56 11.94 2.54 14.16
N GLU A 57 12.51 3.65 14.57
CA GLU A 57 13.01 4.71 13.67
C GLU A 57 14.12 4.21 12.73
N VAL A 58 14.94 3.28 13.21
CA VAL A 58 16.06 2.74 12.42
C VAL A 58 15.60 1.56 11.55
N LEU A 59 14.82 0.65 12.11
CA LEU A 59 14.53 -0.62 11.46
C LEU A 59 13.33 -0.54 10.51
N SER A 60 12.37 0.36 10.74
CA SER A 60 11.20 0.52 9.87
C SER A 60 11.55 0.96 8.44
N GLN A 61 12.68 1.64 8.24
CA GLN A 61 13.15 2.05 6.92
C GLN A 61 13.53 0.88 5.98
N TYR A 62 13.75 -0.30 6.55
CA TYR A 62 14.08 -1.52 5.78
C TYR A 62 12.84 -2.27 5.30
N VAL A 63 11.66 -1.81 5.67
CA VAL A 63 10.39 -2.45 5.32
C VAL A 63 9.61 -1.55 4.37
N SER A 64 9.35 -2.04 3.16
CA SER A 64 8.61 -1.30 2.14
C SER A 64 7.78 -2.25 1.30
N PRO A 65 6.46 -2.06 1.17
CA PRO A 65 5.65 -2.92 0.33
C PRO A 65 6.00 -2.75 -1.15
N VAL A 66 5.92 -3.85 -1.89
CA VAL A 66 6.13 -3.86 -3.34
C VAL A 66 4.91 -3.26 -4.04
N ASP A 67 5.16 -2.50 -5.10
CA ASP A 67 4.09 -1.93 -5.93
C ASP A 67 3.36 -3.00 -6.74
N ILE A 68 2.06 -2.78 -6.99
CA ILE A 68 1.29 -3.58 -7.94
C ILE A 68 1.84 -3.40 -9.35
N LYS A 69 1.84 -4.50 -10.11
CA LYS A 69 2.42 -4.54 -11.45
C LYS A 69 1.39 -4.34 -12.55
N PHE A 70 0.10 -4.47 -12.22
CA PHE A 70 -1.01 -4.46 -13.18
C PHE A 70 -0.83 -5.49 -14.31
N VAL A 71 -0.42 -6.69 -13.92
CA VAL A 71 -0.25 -7.85 -14.79
C VAL A 71 -0.94 -9.04 -14.13
N THR A 72 -1.71 -9.80 -14.91
CA THR A 72 -2.36 -11.00 -14.35
C THR A 72 -1.33 -11.98 -13.82
N GLY A 73 -1.41 -12.27 -12.52
CA GLY A 73 -0.46 -13.12 -11.80
C GLY A 73 -0.52 -12.94 -10.29
N VAL A 74 0.49 -13.44 -9.61
CA VAL A 74 0.68 -13.26 -8.17
C VAL A 74 2.03 -12.61 -7.93
N THR A 75 2.02 -11.43 -7.36
CA THR A 75 3.23 -10.72 -6.94
C THR A 75 3.58 -11.13 -5.52
N GLU A 76 4.81 -11.60 -5.33
CA GLU A 76 5.39 -11.89 -4.02
C GLU A 76 6.07 -10.64 -3.47
N ASP A 77 5.69 -10.25 -2.28
CA ASP A 77 6.25 -9.11 -1.59
C ASP A 77 7.13 -9.57 -0.43
N ASN A 78 8.41 -9.72 -0.72
CA ASN A 78 9.43 -10.08 0.26
C ASN A 78 10.02 -8.85 0.96
N GLN A 79 9.66 -7.62 0.55
CA GLN A 79 10.15 -6.38 1.14
C GLN A 79 9.20 -5.82 2.20
N SER A 80 8.01 -6.39 2.33
CA SER A 80 7.03 -5.99 3.35
C SER A 80 7.39 -6.47 4.76
N HIS A 81 8.43 -7.28 4.90
CA HIS A 81 8.99 -7.69 6.18
C HIS A 81 10.51 -7.70 6.11
N ALA A 82 11.14 -7.50 7.25
CA ALA A 82 12.59 -7.61 7.41
C ALA A 82 12.91 -8.37 8.70
N THR A 83 13.94 -9.18 8.66
CA THR A 83 14.42 -9.93 9.81
C THR A 83 15.81 -9.46 10.18
N PHE A 84 16.02 -9.20 11.45
CA PHE A 84 17.28 -8.72 11.98
C PHE A 84 17.77 -9.65 13.09
N TYR A 85 19.09 -9.77 13.22
CA TYR A 85 19.73 -10.36 14.39
C TYR A 85 20.18 -9.26 15.34
N ILE A 86 19.83 -9.36 16.60
CA ILE A 86 20.39 -8.52 17.63
C ILE A 86 21.33 -9.35 18.49
N TYR A 87 22.60 -8.98 18.51
CA TYR A 87 23.65 -9.64 19.25
C TYR A 87 23.91 -8.87 20.52
N TYR A 88 24.15 -9.59 21.62
CA TYR A 88 24.44 -9.04 22.92
C TYR A 88 25.72 -9.64 23.48
N THR A 89 26.54 -8.81 24.11
CA THR A 89 27.70 -9.24 24.90
C THR A 89 27.91 -8.37 26.11
N THR A 90 28.50 -8.95 27.13
CA THR A 90 28.96 -8.22 28.33
C THR A 90 30.50 -8.11 28.39
N ASP A 91 31.18 -8.73 27.41
CA ASP A 91 32.63 -8.81 27.32
C ASP A 91 33.09 -8.64 25.87
N ASP A 92 33.77 -7.66 25.52
CA ASP A 92 34.44 -7.33 24.24
C ASP A 92 34.21 -8.31 23.05
N TRP A 93 32.98 -8.84 22.91
CA TRP A 93 32.57 -9.77 21.86
C TRP A 93 33.25 -11.14 21.84
N ALA A 94 33.96 -11.52 22.93
CA ALA A 94 34.52 -12.84 23.05
C ALA A 94 33.47 -13.94 23.17
N THR A 95 32.33 -13.60 23.81
CA THR A 95 31.13 -14.41 23.89
C THR A 95 29.91 -13.55 23.60
N PHE A 96 28.94 -14.06 22.85
CA PHE A 96 27.71 -13.34 22.55
C PHE A 96 26.50 -14.26 22.54
N THR A 97 25.35 -13.68 22.81
CA THR A 97 24.05 -14.27 22.56
C THR A 97 23.32 -13.47 21.49
N TYR A 98 22.32 -14.03 20.85
CA TYR A 98 21.52 -13.28 19.90
C TYR A 98 20.05 -13.62 19.97
N ASP A 99 19.23 -12.67 19.59
CA ASP A 99 17.80 -12.81 19.38
C ASP A 99 17.43 -12.34 17.98
N ILE A 100 16.22 -12.67 17.56
CA ILE A 100 15.69 -12.34 16.23
C ILE A 100 14.61 -11.29 16.38
N ILE A 101 14.69 -10.22 15.60
CA ILE A 101 13.65 -9.21 15.47
C ILE A 101 13.06 -9.33 14.06
N ILE A 102 11.76 -9.50 13.96
CA ILE A 102 11.00 -9.50 12.71
C ILE A 102 10.11 -8.27 12.70
N ILE A 103 10.25 -7.42 11.69
CA ILE A 103 9.42 -6.25 11.48
C ILE A 103 8.60 -6.45 10.23
N THR A 104 7.30 -6.22 10.34
CA THR A 104 6.38 -6.26 9.21
C THR A 104 5.82 -4.86 8.94
N TYR A 105 5.69 -4.50 7.66
CA TYR A 105 5.03 -3.27 7.26
C TYR A 105 3.54 -3.34 7.61
N ASP A 106 3.15 -2.56 8.60
CA ASP A 106 1.78 -2.45 9.08
C ASP A 106 1.72 -1.17 9.92
N TRP A 107 0.83 -0.26 9.61
CA TRP A 107 0.62 0.98 10.35
C TRP A 107 -0.78 1.08 10.96
N SER A 108 -1.49 -0.07 11.03
CA SER A 108 -2.77 -0.15 11.71
C SER A 108 -2.59 -0.14 13.23
N TYR A 109 -3.37 0.69 13.92
CA TYR A 109 -3.43 0.71 15.38
C TYR A 109 -4.19 -0.48 15.99
N ARG A 110 -4.52 -1.49 15.20
CA ARG A 110 -5.30 -2.66 15.64
C ARG A 110 -4.44 -3.90 15.62
N SER A 111 -4.27 -4.49 16.80
CA SER A 111 -3.59 -5.77 17.00
C SER A 111 -4.45 -6.93 16.47
N VAL A 112 -4.40 -7.24 15.19
CA VAL A 112 -5.12 -8.40 14.63
C VAL A 112 -4.20 -9.13 13.65
N ALA A 113 -3.82 -10.36 13.98
CA ALA A 113 -3.26 -11.27 12.99
C ALA A 113 -4.32 -11.58 11.93
N ARG A 114 -4.05 -11.23 10.67
CA ARG A 114 -5.00 -11.43 9.57
C ARG A 114 -4.31 -12.13 8.41
N SER A 115 -4.94 -13.18 7.94
CA SER A 115 -4.54 -13.86 6.70
C SER A 115 -4.97 -13.10 5.43
N VAL A 116 -5.89 -12.15 5.57
CA VAL A 116 -6.38 -11.29 4.48
C VAL A 116 -6.05 -9.85 4.82
N LEU A 117 -5.16 -9.23 4.06
CA LEU A 117 -4.72 -7.86 4.26
C LEU A 117 -5.55 -6.85 3.48
N SER A 118 -6.12 -7.26 2.34
CA SER A 118 -7.04 -6.42 1.58
C SER A 118 -8.38 -6.26 2.29
N GLN A 119 -8.82 -5.00 2.41
CA GLN A 119 -10.10 -4.61 3.00
C GLN A 119 -10.76 -3.52 2.16
N PRO A 120 -11.14 -3.83 0.92
CA PRO A 120 -11.67 -2.83 0.01
C PRO A 120 -12.92 -2.16 0.58
N ILE A 121 -13.14 -0.92 0.17
CA ILE A 121 -14.30 -0.11 0.57
C ILE A 121 -15.59 -0.76 0.10
N THR A 122 -15.56 -1.42 -1.05
CA THR A 122 -16.70 -2.14 -1.65
C THR A 122 -16.28 -3.49 -2.19
N ASN A 123 -17.18 -4.45 -2.13
CA ASN A 123 -17.00 -5.76 -2.75
C ASN A 123 -17.60 -5.84 -4.18
N ILE A 124 -18.09 -4.72 -4.71
CA ILE A 124 -18.62 -4.64 -6.08
C ILE A 124 -17.53 -4.10 -6.99
N LEU A 125 -17.12 -4.91 -7.95
CA LEU A 125 -16.08 -4.61 -8.92
C LEU A 125 -16.65 -3.90 -10.17
N SER A 126 -15.80 -3.27 -10.95
CA SER A 126 -16.09 -2.96 -12.34
C SER A 126 -15.58 -4.10 -13.22
N PRO A 127 -16.33 -4.56 -14.25
CA PRO A 127 -15.88 -5.62 -15.15
C PRO A 127 -14.64 -5.23 -15.97
N ASN A 128 -14.33 -3.92 -16.04
CA ASN A 128 -13.23 -3.37 -16.85
C ASN A 128 -11.98 -3.00 -16.03
N GLN A 129 -11.89 -3.46 -14.77
CA GLN A 129 -10.77 -3.13 -13.89
C GLN A 129 -9.74 -4.26 -13.75
N TYR A 130 -8.58 -3.93 -13.18
CA TYR A 130 -7.75 -4.92 -12.52
C TYR A 130 -8.34 -5.24 -11.15
N PHE A 131 -8.44 -6.51 -10.83
CA PHE A 131 -8.68 -6.97 -9.47
C PHE A 131 -7.35 -7.10 -8.76
N VAL A 132 -7.25 -6.59 -7.53
CA VAL A 132 -6.09 -6.73 -6.66
C VAL A 132 -6.54 -7.21 -5.29
N HIS A 133 -5.82 -8.16 -4.72
CA HIS A 133 -6.12 -8.70 -3.39
C HIS A 133 -4.88 -9.26 -2.72
N THR A 134 -4.54 -8.73 -1.55
CA THR A 134 -3.34 -9.12 -0.82
C THR A 134 -3.68 -10.06 0.34
N VAL A 135 -2.95 -11.16 0.41
CA VAL A 135 -3.05 -12.17 1.47
C VAL A 135 -1.68 -12.46 2.06
N THR A 136 -1.66 -12.95 3.29
CA THR A 136 -0.48 -13.48 3.96
C THR A 136 -0.84 -14.82 4.63
N PRO A 137 0.09 -15.72 4.87
CA PRO A 137 -0.18 -16.91 5.66
C PRO A 137 -0.72 -16.57 7.05
N ALA A 138 -1.73 -17.29 7.50
CA ALA A 138 -2.27 -17.11 8.86
C ALA A 138 -1.23 -17.48 9.94
N THR A 139 -0.33 -18.39 9.61
CA THR A 139 0.78 -18.83 10.45
C THR A 139 2.01 -18.99 9.55
N PRO A 140 3.15 -18.36 9.85
CA PRO A 140 4.31 -18.37 8.96
C PRO A 140 4.85 -19.77 8.64
N ASP A 141 4.76 -20.68 9.59
CA ASP A 141 5.26 -22.06 9.46
C ASP A 141 4.33 -22.99 8.68
N VAL A 142 3.13 -22.51 8.32
CA VAL A 142 2.13 -23.31 7.61
C VAL A 142 2.06 -22.90 6.15
N VAL A 143 2.33 -23.85 5.28
CA VAL A 143 2.16 -23.69 3.83
C VAL A 143 0.69 -23.86 3.47
N THR A 144 0.10 -22.87 2.83
CA THR A 144 -1.32 -22.86 2.45
C THR A 144 -1.46 -22.57 0.96
N ASN A 145 -2.38 -23.24 0.29
CA ASN A 145 -2.75 -22.92 -1.09
C ASN A 145 -3.91 -21.91 -1.09
N VAL A 146 -3.71 -20.78 -1.75
CA VAL A 146 -4.76 -19.79 -2.02
C VAL A 146 -5.11 -19.83 -3.50
N THR A 147 -6.40 -19.98 -3.78
CA THR A 147 -6.93 -20.04 -5.14
C THR A 147 -7.87 -18.88 -5.37
N LEU A 148 -7.72 -18.22 -6.52
CA LEU A 148 -8.65 -17.25 -7.06
C LEU A 148 -9.51 -17.95 -8.10
N THR A 149 -10.82 -17.87 -7.94
CA THR A 149 -11.81 -18.43 -8.85
C THR A 149 -12.81 -17.37 -9.31
N ILE A 150 -13.33 -17.51 -10.52
CA ILE A 150 -14.49 -16.75 -11.01
C ILE A 150 -15.55 -17.77 -11.43
N ASP A 151 -16.73 -17.69 -10.82
CA ASP A 151 -17.85 -18.63 -11.01
C ASP A 151 -17.49 -20.12 -10.79
N GLY A 152 -16.50 -20.36 -9.94
CA GLY A 152 -15.96 -21.69 -9.64
C GLY A 152 -14.83 -22.15 -10.56
N GLU A 153 -14.57 -21.45 -11.67
CA GLU A 153 -13.43 -21.71 -12.54
C GLU A 153 -12.15 -21.13 -11.93
N GLN A 154 -11.10 -21.93 -11.86
CA GLN A 154 -9.82 -21.55 -11.28
C GLN A 154 -9.05 -20.64 -12.26
N ILE A 155 -8.74 -19.43 -11.82
CA ILE A 155 -7.96 -18.45 -12.59
C ILE A 155 -6.49 -18.44 -12.16
N LEU A 156 -6.24 -18.36 -10.84
CA LEU A 156 -4.89 -18.35 -10.27
C LEU A 156 -4.84 -19.22 -9.02
N THR A 157 -3.72 -19.88 -8.82
CA THR A 157 -3.41 -20.58 -7.55
C THR A 157 -1.97 -20.30 -7.15
N LYS A 158 -1.76 -20.04 -5.88
CA LYS A 158 -0.43 -19.82 -5.32
C LYS A 158 -0.31 -20.52 -3.97
N GLN A 159 0.80 -21.18 -3.78
CA GLN A 159 1.25 -21.66 -2.48
C GLN A 159 1.89 -20.49 -1.73
N ILE A 160 1.39 -20.20 -0.53
CA ILE A 160 1.84 -19.11 0.32
C ILE A 160 2.48 -19.66 1.60
N SER A 161 3.56 -19.05 2.07
CA SER A 161 4.30 -19.46 3.26
C SER A 161 5.13 -18.29 3.83
N GLY A 162 5.62 -18.42 5.04
CA GLY A 162 6.48 -17.44 5.69
C GLY A 162 5.77 -16.14 6.04
N TYR A 163 6.53 -15.08 6.16
CA TYR A 163 6.04 -13.71 6.40
C TYR A 163 5.77 -12.93 5.10
N THR A 164 5.99 -13.58 3.96
CA THR A 164 5.81 -12.99 2.63
C THR A 164 4.35 -12.64 2.39
N ARG A 165 4.10 -11.50 1.79
CA ARG A 165 2.78 -11.08 1.31
C ARG A 165 2.63 -11.46 -0.15
N TYR A 166 1.41 -11.81 -0.53
CA TYR A 166 1.09 -12.26 -1.87
C TYR A 166 -0.08 -11.43 -2.40
N THR A 167 0.17 -10.64 -3.45
CA THR A 167 -0.87 -9.85 -4.11
C THR A 167 -1.31 -10.57 -5.37
N PHE A 168 -2.57 -10.99 -5.39
CA PHE A 168 -3.24 -11.53 -6.56
C PHE A 168 -3.70 -10.38 -7.44
N GLU A 169 -3.31 -10.39 -8.69
CA GLU A 169 -3.65 -9.38 -9.70
C GLU A 169 -4.31 -10.08 -10.89
N VAL A 170 -5.49 -9.62 -11.32
CA VAL A 170 -6.20 -10.19 -12.47
C VAL A 170 -6.84 -9.08 -13.30
N TYR A 171 -6.55 -9.04 -14.59
CA TYR A 171 -7.28 -8.19 -15.52
C TYR A 171 -8.62 -8.84 -15.84
N LEU A 172 -9.70 -8.30 -15.29
CA LEU A 172 -11.03 -8.91 -15.33
C LEU A 172 -11.58 -9.10 -16.74
N PRO A 173 -11.43 -8.16 -17.70
CA PRO A 173 -11.94 -8.36 -19.06
C PRO A 173 -11.40 -9.62 -19.73
N ASP A 174 -10.12 -9.92 -19.57
CA ASP A 174 -9.51 -11.12 -20.16
C ASP A 174 -9.93 -12.38 -19.42
N ALA A 175 -10.00 -12.32 -18.08
CA ALA A 175 -10.43 -13.46 -17.29
C ALA A 175 -11.88 -13.86 -17.60
N ILE A 176 -12.81 -12.89 -17.69
CA ILE A 176 -14.22 -13.13 -17.98
C ILE A 176 -14.43 -13.62 -19.41
N ARG A 177 -13.69 -13.08 -20.39
CA ARG A 177 -13.79 -13.50 -21.80
C ARG A 177 -13.51 -14.98 -21.98
N ASN A 178 -12.66 -15.56 -21.15
CA ASN A 178 -12.26 -16.96 -21.22
C ASN A 178 -13.19 -17.90 -20.45
N LEU A 179 -14.20 -17.38 -19.76
CA LEU A 179 -15.19 -18.18 -19.05
C LEU A 179 -16.30 -18.67 -19.98
N PRO A 180 -16.96 -19.80 -19.64
CA PRO A 180 -18.19 -20.20 -20.31
C PRO A 180 -19.22 -19.07 -20.29
N SER A 181 -19.91 -18.85 -21.43
CA SER A 181 -20.94 -17.82 -21.54
C SER A 181 -22.00 -18.00 -20.45
N ARG A 182 -22.16 -17.01 -19.60
CA ARG A 182 -23.17 -16.96 -18.54
C ARG A 182 -23.89 -15.62 -18.58
N SER A 183 -25.20 -15.65 -18.38
CA SER A 183 -26.00 -14.44 -18.19
C SER A 183 -26.01 -14.07 -16.71
N GLY A 184 -25.77 -12.79 -16.41
CA GLY A 184 -25.83 -12.25 -15.05
C GLY A 184 -24.45 -11.93 -14.46
N ASP A 185 -24.47 -11.57 -13.18
CA ASP A 185 -23.26 -11.17 -12.46
C ASP A 185 -22.31 -12.35 -12.24
N HIS A 186 -21.02 -12.08 -12.30
CA HIS A 186 -19.98 -13.05 -11.98
C HIS A 186 -19.59 -12.94 -10.50
N VAL A 187 -19.18 -14.06 -9.91
CA VAL A 187 -18.72 -14.13 -8.53
C VAL A 187 -17.23 -14.50 -8.51
N LEU A 188 -16.41 -13.58 -8.01
CA LEU A 188 -14.99 -13.79 -7.79
C LEU A 188 -14.75 -14.15 -6.33
N ILE A 189 -13.98 -15.21 -6.10
CA ILE A 189 -13.60 -15.68 -4.75
C ILE A 189 -12.09 -15.82 -4.69
N VAL A 190 -11.48 -15.27 -3.64
CA VAL A 190 -10.08 -15.49 -3.31
C VAL A 190 -9.95 -15.81 -1.82
N GLY A 191 -9.48 -17.02 -1.50
CA GLY A 191 -9.52 -17.50 -0.12
C GLY A 191 -10.93 -17.47 0.47
N SER A 192 -11.13 -16.68 1.54
CA SER A 192 -12.46 -16.47 2.17
C SER A 192 -13.19 -15.22 1.66
N SER A 193 -12.55 -14.41 0.83
CA SER A 193 -13.12 -13.14 0.34
C SER A 193 -13.95 -13.35 -0.90
N ARG A 194 -15.13 -12.71 -0.96
CA ARG A 194 -16.08 -12.79 -2.06
C ARG A 194 -16.38 -11.43 -2.65
N PHE A 195 -16.36 -11.34 -3.98
CA PHE A 195 -16.61 -10.12 -4.75
C PHE A 195 -17.64 -10.39 -5.84
N ILE A 196 -18.34 -9.34 -6.25
CA ILE A 196 -19.35 -9.38 -7.31
C ILE A 196 -18.85 -8.53 -8.48
N ILE A 197 -18.84 -9.11 -9.66
CA ILE A 197 -18.58 -8.42 -10.92
C ILE A 197 -19.93 -8.31 -11.65
N PRO A 198 -20.57 -7.15 -11.65
CA PRO A 198 -21.87 -6.98 -12.29
C PRO A 198 -21.75 -7.16 -13.80
N SER A 199 -22.79 -7.75 -14.40
CA SER A 199 -22.89 -7.94 -15.85
C SER A 199 -22.98 -6.62 -16.60
N ASP A 200 -23.59 -5.61 -15.97
CA ASP A 200 -23.65 -4.25 -16.50
C ASP A 200 -22.61 -3.39 -15.78
N ASP A 201 -21.78 -2.70 -16.55
CA ASP A 201 -20.87 -1.71 -15.98
C ASP A 201 -21.71 -0.52 -15.50
N CYS A 202 -21.96 -0.46 -14.20
CA CYS A 202 -22.74 0.60 -13.55
C CYS A 202 -22.06 1.98 -13.65
N GLY A 203 -21.29 2.25 -14.73
CA GLY A 203 -20.76 3.56 -15.06
C GLY A 203 -19.55 3.98 -14.25
N ALA A 204 -18.73 3.05 -13.76
CA ALA A 204 -17.42 3.42 -13.22
C ALA A 204 -16.56 3.97 -14.36
N SER A 205 -16.03 5.20 -14.18
CA SER A 205 -15.12 5.83 -15.14
C SER A 205 -13.67 5.69 -14.71
N TYR A 206 -13.44 5.60 -13.41
CA TYR A 206 -12.13 5.53 -12.80
C TYR A 206 -12.10 4.49 -11.69
N ILE A 207 -10.93 3.92 -11.46
CA ILE A 207 -10.63 3.06 -10.30
C ILE A 207 -9.43 3.65 -9.58
N LEU A 208 -9.51 3.79 -8.26
CA LEU A 208 -8.36 4.05 -7.41
C LEU A 208 -7.87 2.76 -6.79
N TYR A 209 -6.57 2.49 -6.91
CA TYR A 209 -5.86 1.45 -6.19
C TYR A 209 -4.98 2.11 -5.14
N TYR A 210 -5.01 1.61 -3.92
CA TYR A 210 -4.27 2.22 -2.83
C TYR A 210 -3.75 1.19 -1.85
N LEU A 211 -2.62 1.52 -1.23
CA LEU A 211 -2.04 0.72 -0.16
C LEU A 211 -2.77 1.06 1.14
N ASN A 212 -3.37 0.06 1.79
CA ASN A 212 -4.10 0.26 3.04
C ASN A 212 -3.19 0.21 4.28
N GLU A 213 -3.76 0.46 5.46
CA GLU A 213 -3.04 0.46 6.74
C GLU A 213 -2.39 -0.89 7.11
N LEU A 214 -2.89 -1.99 6.59
CA LEU A 214 -2.33 -3.33 6.81
C LEU A 214 -1.21 -3.68 5.81
N GLY A 215 -0.89 -2.76 4.89
CA GLY A 215 0.06 -2.99 3.80
C GLY A 215 -0.47 -3.92 2.71
N GLY A 216 -1.79 -4.08 2.61
CA GLY A 216 -2.45 -4.74 1.50
C GLY A 216 -2.91 -3.74 0.44
N TRP A 217 -3.02 -4.19 -0.79
CA TRP A 217 -3.55 -3.39 -1.88
C TRP A 217 -5.07 -3.52 -1.95
N ASP A 218 -5.73 -2.38 -2.00
CA ASP A 218 -7.19 -2.25 -2.12
C ASP A 218 -7.56 -1.44 -3.35
N PHE A 219 -8.84 -1.43 -3.69
CA PHE A 219 -9.39 -0.69 -4.82
C PHE A 219 -10.71 -0.01 -4.47
N LEU A 220 -11.03 1.06 -5.21
CA LEU A 220 -12.29 1.76 -5.14
C LEU A 220 -12.77 2.15 -6.54
N PRO A 221 -13.81 1.49 -7.10
CA PRO A 221 -14.48 1.94 -8.31
C PRO A 221 -15.26 3.23 -8.06
N LEU A 222 -15.02 4.23 -8.91
CA LEU A 222 -15.64 5.55 -8.81
C LEU A 222 -16.76 5.66 -9.85
N ARG A 223 -17.99 5.67 -9.35
CA ARG A 223 -19.24 5.67 -10.14
C ARG A 223 -19.97 7.01 -10.14
N GLY A 224 -19.46 8.00 -9.40
CA GLY A 224 -19.99 9.34 -9.38
C GLY A 224 -19.46 10.20 -10.54
N SER A 225 -19.99 11.42 -10.67
CA SER A 225 -19.46 12.40 -11.61
C SER A 225 -18.01 12.71 -11.29
N SER A 226 -17.17 12.81 -12.31
CA SER A 226 -15.76 13.15 -12.18
C SER A 226 -15.40 14.33 -13.06
N LEU A 227 -14.48 15.16 -12.57
CA LEU A 227 -13.95 16.31 -13.29
C LEU A 227 -12.44 16.14 -13.42
N ARG A 228 -11.91 16.26 -14.65
CA ARG A 228 -10.48 16.36 -14.92
C ARG A 228 -10.13 17.81 -15.25
N SER A 229 -9.10 18.35 -14.66
CA SER A 229 -8.55 19.69 -14.89
C SER A 229 -7.03 19.60 -15.00
N ALA A 230 -6.42 20.69 -15.46
CA ALA A 230 -4.97 20.80 -15.51
C ALA A 230 -4.54 22.09 -14.81
N ASP A 231 -3.65 21.97 -13.84
CA ASP A 231 -3.00 23.12 -13.20
C ASP A 231 -1.77 23.50 -14.03
N ILE A 232 -1.75 24.76 -14.49
CA ILE A 232 -0.67 25.29 -15.32
C ILE A 232 0.06 26.36 -14.51
N SER A 233 1.33 26.11 -14.23
CA SER A 233 2.23 27.08 -13.59
C SER A 233 3.29 27.53 -14.59
N ARG A 234 3.57 28.83 -14.62
CA ARG A 234 4.56 29.44 -15.53
C ARG A 234 5.57 30.22 -14.73
N LEU A 235 6.84 29.98 -15.03
CA LEU A 235 7.93 30.80 -14.55
C LEU A 235 8.35 31.76 -15.66
N GLN A 236 8.38 33.06 -15.32
CA GLN A 236 8.64 34.12 -16.24
C GLN A 236 9.88 34.93 -15.84
N TYR A 237 10.59 35.46 -16.82
CA TYR A 237 11.59 36.48 -16.57
C TYR A 237 11.31 37.71 -17.41
N GLU A 238 11.64 38.88 -16.88
CA GLU A 238 11.52 40.16 -17.57
C GLU A 238 12.79 40.41 -18.38
N LYS A 239 12.63 40.69 -19.68
CA LYS A 239 13.73 41.12 -20.52
C LYS A 239 14.08 42.57 -20.18
N ARG A 240 15.32 42.83 -19.73
CA ARG A 240 15.82 44.15 -19.44
C ARG A 240 16.03 45.03 -20.68
N THR A 241 16.19 44.45 -21.85
CA THR A 241 16.38 45.13 -23.12
C THR A 241 15.32 44.68 -24.11
N VAL A 242 14.46 45.58 -24.51
CA VAL A 242 13.50 45.35 -25.61
C VAL A 242 14.18 45.72 -26.91
N SER A 243 14.54 44.73 -27.75
CA SER A 243 15.01 45.01 -29.11
C SER A 243 13.85 45.55 -29.94
N ARG A 244 14.15 46.53 -30.87
CA ARG A 244 13.12 47.03 -31.80
C ARG A 244 12.43 45.89 -32.51
N GLY A 245 11.15 45.67 -32.24
CA GLY A 245 10.31 44.64 -32.86
C GLY A 245 9.82 43.50 -31.96
N SER A 246 10.25 43.40 -30.69
CA SER A 246 9.65 42.45 -29.76
C SER A 246 8.79 43.17 -28.73
N ASN A 247 7.47 42.92 -28.75
CA ASN A 247 6.51 43.53 -27.83
C ASN A 247 6.39 42.77 -26.49
N PHE A 248 7.21 41.73 -26.28
CA PHE A 248 7.14 40.92 -25.06
C PHE A 248 8.25 41.37 -24.10
N THR A 249 7.83 41.92 -22.96
CA THR A 249 8.74 42.23 -21.84
C THR A 249 8.92 41.05 -20.93
N ASN A 250 7.87 40.23 -20.75
CA ASN A 250 7.91 39.00 -19.97
C ASN A 250 7.99 37.77 -20.90
N VAL A 251 8.87 36.87 -20.62
CA VAL A 251 9.07 35.62 -21.37
C VAL A 251 8.93 34.42 -20.45
N ASP A 252 8.03 33.51 -20.82
CA ASP A 252 7.90 32.22 -20.15
C ASP A 252 9.14 31.37 -20.49
N TYR A 253 9.88 30.90 -19.48
CA TYR A 253 11.01 30.01 -19.68
C TYR A 253 10.73 28.57 -19.20
N LEU A 254 9.73 28.38 -18.36
CA LEU A 254 9.29 27.07 -17.92
C LEU A 254 7.78 27.06 -17.69
N THR A 255 7.10 26.16 -18.35
CA THR A 255 5.68 25.87 -18.09
C THR A 255 5.56 24.47 -17.52
N THR A 256 4.95 24.37 -16.35
CA THR A 256 4.65 23.08 -15.70
C THR A 256 3.17 22.82 -15.79
N ILE A 257 2.80 21.61 -16.22
CA ILE A 257 1.41 21.17 -16.32
C ILE A 257 1.24 19.95 -15.42
N SER A 258 0.28 20.00 -14.51
CA SER A 258 -0.10 18.89 -13.63
C SER A 258 -1.58 18.57 -13.84
N ASP A 259 -1.88 17.34 -14.19
CA ASP A 259 -3.26 16.86 -14.30
C ASP A 259 -3.84 16.68 -12.89
N ARG A 260 -5.09 17.11 -12.70
CA ARG A 260 -5.85 17.00 -11.46
C ARG A 260 -7.22 16.40 -11.73
N TRP A 261 -7.70 15.57 -10.82
CA TRP A 261 -9.04 14.99 -10.87
C TRP A 261 -9.78 15.27 -9.57
N SER A 262 -11.06 15.60 -9.71
CA SER A 262 -12.05 15.59 -8.64
C SER A 262 -13.00 14.45 -8.91
N LEU A 263 -12.95 13.42 -8.08
CA LEU A 263 -13.56 12.12 -8.29
C LEU A 263 -14.61 11.89 -7.21
N ASN A 264 -15.83 11.56 -7.62
CA ASN A 264 -16.90 11.30 -6.65
C ASN A 264 -17.16 9.81 -6.52
N THR A 265 -17.29 9.35 -5.27
CA THR A 265 -17.71 7.98 -4.98
C THR A 265 -19.21 7.84 -5.27
N SER A 266 -19.66 6.58 -5.42
CA SER A 266 -21.07 6.28 -5.17
C SER A 266 -21.39 6.49 -3.69
N TYR A 267 -22.67 6.33 -3.32
CA TYR A 267 -23.04 6.32 -1.92
C TYR A 267 -22.39 5.14 -1.17
N LEU A 268 -21.66 5.46 -0.13
CA LEU A 268 -21.01 4.51 0.77
C LEU A 268 -21.81 4.40 2.07
N ASP A 269 -21.84 3.21 2.63
CA ASP A 269 -22.35 2.97 3.99
C ASP A 269 -21.32 3.42 5.04
N ASP A 270 -21.68 3.34 6.32
CA ASP A 270 -20.79 3.72 7.43
C ASP A 270 -19.48 2.92 7.46
N SER A 271 -19.53 1.64 7.07
CA SER A 271 -18.35 0.80 6.99
C SER A 271 -17.40 1.26 5.86
N GLY A 272 -17.96 1.56 4.70
CA GLY A 272 -17.22 2.13 3.58
C GLY A 272 -16.62 3.51 3.90
N ALA A 273 -17.41 4.35 4.60
CA ALA A 273 -16.96 5.66 5.04
C ALA A 273 -15.76 5.59 6.01
N GLN A 274 -15.78 4.64 6.96
CA GLN A 274 -14.64 4.43 7.87
C GLN A 274 -13.37 3.98 7.15
N LYS A 275 -13.52 3.21 6.08
CA LYS A 275 -12.37 2.75 5.27
C LYS A 275 -11.82 3.83 4.34
N MET A 276 -12.56 4.91 4.10
CA MET A 276 -12.08 6.05 3.28
C MET A 276 -10.79 6.65 3.84
N ILE A 277 -10.59 6.62 5.16
CA ILE A 277 -9.37 7.14 5.78
C ILE A 277 -8.12 6.40 5.27
N ASN A 278 -8.23 5.10 5.01
CA ASN A 278 -7.11 4.30 4.50
C ASN A 278 -6.68 4.76 3.10
N LEU A 279 -7.65 5.10 2.25
CA LEU A 279 -7.36 5.66 0.93
C LEU A 279 -6.77 7.07 1.03
N LEU A 280 -7.36 7.94 1.86
CA LEU A 280 -6.91 9.33 1.98
C LEU A 280 -5.54 9.46 2.65
N ALA A 281 -5.20 8.54 3.56
CA ALA A 281 -3.91 8.48 4.23
C ALA A 281 -2.85 7.65 3.47
N SER A 282 -3.24 6.99 2.37
CA SER A 282 -2.32 6.15 1.60
C SER A 282 -1.23 6.98 0.93
N ASN A 283 0.00 6.52 1.08
CA ASN A 283 1.18 7.11 0.43
C ASN A 283 1.44 6.56 -0.99
N ARG A 284 0.68 5.53 -1.42
CA ARG A 284 0.80 4.90 -2.73
C ARG A 284 -0.59 4.72 -3.33
N VAL A 285 -0.89 5.53 -4.33
CA VAL A 285 -2.19 5.51 -5.00
C VAL A 285 -2.01 5.52 -6.51
N TYR A 286 -2.76 4.66 -7.20
CA TYR A 286 -2.82 4.61 -8.66
C TYR A 286 -4.24 4.89 -9.13
N LEU A 287 -4.37 5.65 -10.21
CA LEU A 287 -5.62 5.93 -10.89
C LEU A 287 -5.66 5.19 -12.23
N GLN A 288 -6.62 4.29 -12.40
CA GLN A 288 -6.96 3.70 -13.68
C GLN A 288 -8.09 4.51 -14.33
N ASP A 289 -7.85 4.98 -15.55
CA ASP A 289 -8.87 5.55 -16.42
C ASP A 289 -9.42 4.44 -17.33
N LEU A 290 -10.68 4.05 -17.12
CA LEU A 290 -11.31 2.94 -17.86
C LEU A 290 -11.59 3.28 -19.32
N SER A 291 -11.66 4.58 -19.70
CA SER A 291 -11.93 5.00 -21.06
C SER A 291 -10.77 4.68 -22.02
N ASN A 292 -9.54 4.75 -21.53
CA ASN A 292 -8.33 4.54 -22.31
C ASN A 292 -7.39 3.48 -21.74
N SER A 293 -7.83 2.79 -20.68
CA SER A 293 -7.08 1.74 -19.97
C SER A 293 -5.71 2.19 -19.45
N THR A 294 -5.52 3.51 -19.19
CA THR A 294 -4.27 4.02 -18.66
C THR A 294 -4.28 3.97 -17.13
N ILE A 295 -3.13 3.63 -16.57
CA ILE A 295 -2.90 3.61 -15.13
C ILE A 295 -1.75 4.56 -14.83
N ILE A 296 -1.97 5.48 -13.89
CA ILE A 296 -0.99 6.47 -13.50
C ILE A 296 -0.87 6.58 -11.98
N PRO A 297 0.33 6.78 -11.44
CA PRO A 297 0.50 7.10 -10.03
C PRO A 297 -0.03 8.52 -9.75
N VAL A 298 -0.75 8.65 -8.65
CA VAL A 298 -1.38 9.93 -8.22
C VAL A 298 -1.16 10.17 -6.74
N ASN A 299 -1.22 11.44 -6.34
CA ASN A 299 -1.19 11.85 -4.95
C ASN A 299 -2.58 12.33 -4.56
N VAL A 300 -3.10 11.84 -3.44
CA VAL A 300 -4.34 12.35 -2.84
C VAL A 300 -4.07 13.70 -2.21
N THR A 301 -4.91 14.68 -2.50
CA THR A 301 -4.74 16.05 -2.03
C THR A 301 -5.75 16.47 -0.95
N ASN A 302 -6.73 15.62 -0.64
CA ASN A 302 -7.64 15.85 0.47
C ASN A 302 -6.87 15.90 1.80
N GLN A 303 -7.17 16.91 2.63
CA GLN A 303 -6.55 17.09 3.95
C GLN A 303 -7.47 16.66 5.09
N SER A 304 -8.74 16.40 4.82
CA SER A 304 -9.73 16.00 5.81
C SER A 304 -10.77 15.06 5.22
N CYS A 305 -11.36 14.23 6.07
CA CYS A 305 -12.49 13.38 5.76
C CYS A 305 -13.56 13.59 6.83
N ASP A 306 -14.72 14.10 6.43
CA ASP A 306 -15.84 14.26 7.32
C ASP A 306 -16.66 12.98 7.38
N TYR A 307 -16.76 12.37 8.55
CA TYR A 307 -17.68 11.25 8.76
C TYR A 307 -19.11 11.78 8.86
N LYS A 308 -19.87 11.57 7.81
CA LYS A 308 -21.29 11.99 7.78
C LYS A 308 -22.13 10.89 8.44
N THR A 309 -22.40 11.02 9.74
CA THR A 309 -23.36 10.16 10.46
C THR A 309 -24.75 10.76 10.40
N TYR A 310 -25.64 10.14 9.67
CA TYR A 310 -27.06 10.51 9.65
C TYR A 310 -27.83 9.72 10.71
N ALA A 311 -27.64 10.05 11.99
CA ALA A 311 -28.19 9.33 13.13
C ALA A 311 -29.74 9.24 13.17
N ASN A 312 -30.45 10.05 12.37
CA ASN A 312 -31.91 10.22 12.50
C ASN A 312 -32.76 9.73 11.31
N GLN A 313 -32.20 9.16 10.25
CA GLN A 313 -33.01 8.81 9.07
C GLN A 313 -32.90 7.36 8.60
N GLY A 314 -32.25 6.45 9.33
CA GLY A 314 -32.21 5.01 9.01
C GLY A 314 -31.55 4.61 7.71
N ARG A 315 -30.88 5.53 7.02
CA ARG A 315 -30.08 5.32 5.79
C ARG A 315 -28.79 6.10 5.89
N ASN A 316 -27.73 5.43 6.30
CA ASN A 316 -26.41 6.02 6.49
C ASN A 316 -25.58 5.87 5.20
N PHE A 317 -25.96 6.61 4.14
CA PHE A 317 -25.18 6.63 2.89
C PHE A 317 -24.68 8.03 2.62
N ALA A 318 -23.38 8.16 2.39
CA ALA A 318 -22.73 9.41 2.00
C ALA A 318 -21.88 9.23 0.74
N ALA A 319 -21.90 10.23 -0.13
CA ALA A 319 -20.95 10.34 -1.23
C ALA A 319 -19.79 11.24 -0.82
N TYR A 320 -18.58 10.86 -1.24
CA TYR A 320 -17.34 11.56 -0.96
C TYR A 320 -16.69 12.04 -2.24
N THR A 321 -16.04 13.19 -2.18
CA THR A 321 -15.21 13.72 -3.25
C THR A 321 -13.74 13.49 -2.89
N ILE A 322 -13.02 12.83 -3.80
CA ILE A 322 -11.59 12.55 -3.67
C ILE A 322 -10.87 13.41 -4.71
N GLU A 323 -9.95 14.22 -4.24
CA GLU A 323 -9.11 15.04 -5.10
C GLU A 323 -7.73 14.42 -5.24
N VAL A 324 -7.31 14.21 -6.49
CA VAL A 324 -6.00 13.63 -6.79
C VAL A 324 -5.27 14.41 -7.85
N THR A 325 -3.96 14.44 -7.77
CA THR A 325 -3.07 15.04 -8.77
C THR A 325 -2.11 13.99 -9.30
N ALA A 326 -1.75 14.09 -10.59
CA ALA A 326 -0.70 13.23 -11.14
C ALA A 326 0.60 13.41 -10.35
N SER A 327 1.25 12.32 -9.97
CA SER A 327 2.54 12.37 -9.27
C SER A 327 3.67 12.88 -10.18
N SER A 328 3.52 12.73 -11.50
CA SER A 328 4.45 13.24 -12.50
C SER A 328 3.96 14.56 -13.11
N LYS A 329 4.87 15.52 -13.24
CA LYS A 329 4.59 16.80 -13.91
C LYS A 329 5.12 16.76 -15.34
N LYS A 330 4.37 17.37 -16.27
CA LYS A 330 4.81 17.60 -17.65
C LYS A 330 5.49 18.96 -17.72
N TYR A 331 6.65 19.02 -18.32
CA TYR A 331 7.41 20.25 -18.49
C TYR A 331 7.43 20.65 -19.96
N ARG A 332 7.24 21.94 -20.20
CA ARG A 332 7.45 22.57 -21.51
C ARG A 332 8.44 23.72 -21.33
N VAL A 333 9.55 23.61 -22.02
CA VAL A 333 10.60 24.64 -22.08
C VAL A 333 10.38 25.52 -23.30
#